data_2f8158d0763695aeede145207cad99ce
#
_entry.id   2f8158d0763695aeede145207cad99ce
#
_cell.length_a   1.000
_cell.length_b   1.000
_cell.length_c   1.000
_cell.angle_alpha   90.00
_cell.angle_beta   90.00
_cell.angle_gamma   90.00
#
_symmetry.space_group_name_H-M   'P 1'
#
loop_
_entity.id
_entity.type
_entity.pdbx_description
1 polymer ?
#
loop_
_entity_poly.entity_id
_entity_poly.type
_entity_poly.pdbx_seq_one_letter_code
_entity_poly.pdbx_strand_id
1 'polypeptide(L)'
;MSYFSSVLYRLRRHRKKWAFSGVRHPALDSAADYTRRNIDRCKKELAGIAEIAAVDREGEFTSTYSSLLRPLCHLVFSNKRQDVRSILEIGAFEGRSAMFFATYFPEAQIDSVDRFDGGSDFRREIDWAALEARFDRNVARFQGRVTKHKGLSRAVLSDLEAARRSYDLAFVDANHFHDDAYIDTVFAWAMLREGGVLIWDDYTWFSYQRPLCNPRAAIDRFMDVHAGEYQALAAAQLVFIRKMNDTASRIIG
;
A
#
# COMPACT_ATOMS: atom_id res chain seq x y z
N MET A 1 -31.43 -10.84 -1.82
CA MET A 1 -30.12 -10.42 -2.40
C MET A 1 -30.09 -8.90 -2.44
N SER A 2 -29.25 -8.24 -1.65
CA SER A 2 -29.27 -6.78 -1.53
C SER A 2 -28.63 -6.12 -2.75
N TYR A 3 -29.12 -4.94 -3.11
CA TYR A 3 -28.63 -4.08 -4.20
C TYR A 3 -27.08 -3.90 -4.15
N PHE A 4 -26.49 -3.96 -2.98
CA PHE A 4 -25.05 -3.86 -2.73
C PHE A 4 -24.23 -5.07 -3.20
N SER A 5 -24.78 -6.30 -3.14
CA SER A 5 -24.08 -7.49 -3.66
C SER A 5 -23.98 -7.45 -5.18
N SER A 6 -24.95 -6.84 -5.85
CA SER A 6 -24.95 -6.67 -7.31
C SER A 6 -23.97 -5.61 -7.79
N VAL A 7 -23.76 -4.54 -7.02
CA VAL A 7 -22.77 -3.49 -7.33
C VAL A 7 -21.35 -4.01 -7.14
N LEU A 8 -21.07 -4.73 -6.04
CA LEU A 8 -19.78 -5.39 -5.84
C LEU A 8 -19.49 -6.47 -6.87
N TYR A 9 -20.51 -7.22 -7.31
CA TYR A 9 -20.36 -8.22 -8.36
C TYR A 9 -20.06 -7.59 -9.73
N ARG A 10 -20.71 -6.47 -10.07
CA ARG A 10 -20.43 -5.70 -11.30
C ARG A 10 -19.03 -5.08 -11.25
N LEU A 11 -18.61 -4.53 -10.13
CA LEU A 11 -17.25 -4.01 -9.92
C LEU A 11 -16.18 -5.11 -10.10
N ARG A 12 -16.44 -6.35 -9.66
CA ARG A 12 -15.53 -7.49 -9.87
C ARG A 12 -15.35 -7.87 -11.34
N ARG A 13 -16.40 -7.81 -12.15
CA ARG A 13 -16.35 -8.17 -13.59
C ARG A 13 -15.62 -7.11 -14.44
N HIS A 14 -15.61 -5.86 -14.00
CA HIS A 14 -14.89 -4.75 -14.65
C HIS A 14 -13.46 -4.54 -14.11
N ARG A 15 -13.06 -5.12 -12.98
CA ARG A 15 -11.75 -4.92 -12.35
C ARG A 15 -10.55 -5.13 -13.27
N LYS A 16 -10.58 -6.10 -14.19
CA LYS A 16 -9.47 -6.31 -15.13
C LYS A 16 -9.27 -5.16 -16.12
N LYS A 17 -10.33 -4.46 -16.52
CA LYS A 17 -10.23 -3.27 -17.38
C LYS A 17 -9.86 -2.01 -16.59
N TRP A 18 -10.26 -1.92 -15.34
CA TRP A 18 -10.12 -0.72 -14.50
C TRP A 18 -8.73 -0.57 -13.88
N ALA A 19 -8.03 -1.68 -13.62
CA ALA A 19 -6.71 -1.64 -13.00
C ALA A 19 -5.69 -0.77 -13.76
N PHE A 20 -5.87 -0.61 -15.07
CA PHE A 20 -4.98 0.18 -15.92
C PHE A 20 -5.65 1.41 -16.55
N SER A 21 -6.96 1.42 -16.70
CA SER A 21 -7.68 2.51 -17.40
C SER A 21 -7.76 3.82 -16.62
N GLY A 22 -7.35 3.81 -15.36
CA GLY A 22 -7.36 4.98 -14.48
C GLY A 22 -5.99 5.64 -14.28
N VAL A 23 -4.91 5.06 -14.80
CA VAL A 23 -3.58 5.70 -14.73
C VAL A 23 -3.54 6.86 -15.71
N ARG A 24 -3.33 8.09 -15.20
CA ARG A 24 -3.41 9.32 -16.00
C ARG A 24 -2.22 10.27 -15.79
N HIS A 25 -1.42 10.08 -14.76
CA HIS A 25 -0.24 10.92 -14.55
C HIS A 25 0.83 10.56 -15.59
N PRO A 26 1.37 11.52 -16.38
CA PRO A 26 2.30 11.23 -17.47
C PRO A 26 3.56 10.48 -17.03
N ALA A 27 4.06 10.76 -15.82
CA ALA A 27 5.23 10.06 -15.26
C ALA A 27 4.99 8.55 -15.01
N LEU A 28 3.73 8.08 -15.06
CA LEU A 28 3.37 6.68 -14.84
C LEU A 28 3.20 5.88 -16.14
N ASP A 29 3.19 6.49 -17.32
CA ASP A 29 2.87 5.82 -18.58
C ASP A 29 3.80 4.63 -18.86
N SER A 30 5.11 4.83 -18.78
CA SER A 30 6.10 3.77 -18.99
C SER A 30 5.99 2.66 -17.95
N ALA A 31 5.76 3.01 -16.69
CA ALA A 31 5.58 2.05 -15.59
C ALA A 31 4.28 1.25 -15.75
N ALA A 32 3.19 1.88 -16.19
CA ALA A 32 1.93 1.22 -16.47
C ALA A 32 2.04 0.22 -17.64
N ASP A 33 2.74 0.60 -18.69
CA ASP A 33 3.00 -0.27 -19.84
C ASP A 33 3.89 -1.47 -19.46
N TYR A 34 4.94 -1.23 -18.68
CA TYR A 34 5.79 -2.28 -18.16
C TYR A 34 5.00 -3.26 -17.27
N THR A 35 4.18 -2.72 -16.37
CA THR A 35 3.31 -3.50 -15.48
C THR A 35 2.34 -4.37 -16.30
N ARG A 36 1.67 -3.79 -17.29
CA ARG A 36 0.69 -4.51 -18.12
C ARG A 36 1.31 -5.69 -18.84
N ARG A 37 2.54 -5.57 -19.32
CA ARG A 37 3.27 -6.64 -20.02
C ARG A 37 3.72 -7.78 -19.10
N ASN A 38 3.96 -7.50 -17.82
CA ASN A 38 4.62 -8.46 -16.91
C ASN A 38 3.72 -9.03 -15.82
N ILE A 39 2.56 -8.42 -15.54
CA ILE A 39 1.73 -8.76 -14.38
C ILE A 39 1.25 -10.22 -14.37
N ASP A 40 0.91 -10.79 -15.53
CA ASP A 40 0.40 -12.16 -15.59
C ASP A 40 1.53 -13.19 -15.37
N ARG A 41 2.77 -12.86 -15.76
CA ARG A 41 3.95 -13.65 -15.41
C ARG A 41 4.15 -13.64 -13.88
N CYS A 42 4.14 -12.47 -13.25
CA CYS A 42 4.30 -12.34 -11.80
C CYS A 42 3.22 -13.09 -11.01
N LYS A 43 1.96 -13.08 -11.48
CA LYS A 43 0.87 -13.87 -10.86
C LYS A 43 1.15 -15.37 -10.91
N LYS A 44 1.68 -15.88 -12.04
CA LYS A 44 2.03 -17.30 -12.20
C LYS A 44 3.19 -17.70 -11.31
N GLU A 45 4.23 -16.87 -11.24
CA GLU A 45 5.40 -17.09 -10.39
C GLU A 45 5.02 -17.12 -8.91
N LEU A 46 4.19 -16.16 -8.46
CA LEU A 46 3.69 -16.14 -7.07
C LEU A 46 2.81 -17.33 -6.71
N ALA A 47 2.01 -17.82 -7.64
CA ALA A 47 1.17 -18.99 -7.40
C ALA A 47 1.99 -20.26 -7.11
N GLY A 48 3.26 -20.29 -7.53
CA GLY A 48 4.23 -21.34 -7.22
C GLY A 48 4.91 -21.20 -5.85
N ILE A 49 4.69 -20.09 -5.13
CA ILE A 49 5.28 -19.85 -3.80
C ILE A 49 4.26 -20.24 -2.73
N ALA A 50 4.45 -21.41 -2.13
CA ALA A 50 3.49 -22.04 -1.21
C ALA A 50 3.19 -21.15 0.01
N GLU A 51 4.21 -20.49 0.55
CA GLU A 51 4.10 -19.61 1.72
C GLU A 51 3.21 -18.38 1.43
N ILE A 52 3.29 -17.83 0.22
CA ILE A 52 2.44 -16.70 -0.20
C ILE A 52 0.99 -17.13 -0.38
N ALA A 53 0.77 -18.32 -0.95
CA ALA A 53 -0.58 -18.90 -1.06
C ALA A 53 -1.17 -19.25 0.33
N ALA A 54 -0.32 -19.55 1.31
CA ALA A 54 -0.73 -19.84 2.66
C ALA A 54 -1.30 -18.62 3.41
N VAL A 55 -0.88 -17.40 3.08
CA VAL A 55 -1.37 -16.17 3.73
C VAL A 55 -2.90 -16.09 3.73
N ASP A 56 -3.55 -16.34 2.58
CA ASP A 56 -5.02 -16.26 2.50
C ASP A 56 -5.73 -17.47 3.11
N ARG A 57 -5.07 -18.62 3.15
CA ARG A 57 -5.63 -19.84 3.72
C ARG A 57 -5.55 -19.87 5.25
N GLU A 58 -4.49 -19.32 5.80
CA GLU A 58 -4.17 -19.38 7.22
C GLU A 58 -4.59 -18.12 7.99
N GLY A 59 -4.83 -17.01 7.28
CA GLY A 59 -5.27 -15.76 7.89
C GLY A 59 -6.78 -15.72 8.09
N GLU A 60 -7.20 -15.08 9.17
CA GLU A 60 -8.61 -14.81 9.47
C GLU A 60 -9.04 -13.50 8.82
N PHE A 61 -9.65 -13.56 7.63
CA PHE A 61 -10.09 -12.38 6.89
C PHE A 61 -11.57 -12.41 6.58
N THR A 62 -12.27 -11.31 6.88
CA THR A 62 -13.70 -11.14 6.53
C THR A 62 -13.87 -10.45 5.17
N SER A 63 -12.85 -9.72 4.71
CA SER A 63 -12.87 -9.07 3.40
C SER A 63 -12.34 -10.00 2.31
N THR A 64 -13.00 -10.02 1.16
CA THR A 64 -12.44 -10.63 -0.04
C THR A 64 -11.60 -9.58 -0.76
N TYR A 65 -10.32 -9.60 -0.52
CA TYR A 65 -9.38 -8.67 -1.15
C TYR A 65 -8.65 -9.35 -2.31
N SER A 66 -8.75 -8.81 -3.50
CA SER A 66 -7.91 -9.21 -4.62
C SER A 66 -7.09 -7.99 -5.05
N SER A 67 -6.03 -7.74 -4.33
CA SER A 67 -5.12 -6.65 -4.66
C SER A 67 -4.08 -7.09 -5.68
N LEU A 68 -3.68 -6.14 -6.49
CA LEU A 68 -2.49 -6.26 -7.30
C LEU A 68 -1.21 -6.08 -6.48
N LEU A 69 -1.30 -5.81 -5.17
CA LEU A 69 -0.16 -5.60 -4.28
C LEU A 69 0.88 -6.72 -4.42
N ARG A 70 0.46 -7.98 -4.24
CA ARG A 70 1.38 -9.13 -4.29
C ARG A 70 2.12 -9.27 -5.61
N PRO A 71 1.44 -9.33 -6.79
CA PRO A 71 2.14 -9.44 -8.05
C PRO A 71 2.94 -8.19 -8.42
N LEU A 72 2.57 -7.00 -7.97
CA LEU A 72 3.37 -5.79 -8.18
C LEU A 72 4.60 -5.76 -7.26
N CYS A 73 4.48 -6.19 -6.01
CA CYS A 73 5.65 -6.42 -5.15
C CYS A 73 6.61 -7.43 -5.79
N HIS A 74 6.09 -8.52 -6.37
CA HIS A 74 6.93 -9.49 -7.04
C HIS A 74 7.61 -8.89 -8.29
N LEU A 75 6.91 -8.09 -9.06
CA LEU A 75 7.46 -7.39 -10.21
C LEU A 75 8.66 -6.50 -9.84
N VAL A 76 8.58 -5.82 -8.68
CA VAL A 76 9.58 -4.83 -8.23
C VAL A 76 10.70 -5.47 -7.41
N PHE A 77 10.39 -6.51 -6.61
CA PHE A 77 11.30 -7.00 -5.57
C PHE A 77 11.72 -8.47 -5.73
N SER A 78 11.32 -9.20 -6.78
CA SER A 78 11.58 -10.66 -6.88
C SER A 78 13.04 -11.05 -6.63
N ASN A 79 14.00 -10.25 -7.10
CA ASN A 79 15.44 -10.51 -6.99
C ASN A 79 16.11 -9.88 -5.76
N LYS A 80 15.37 -9.18 -4.90
CA LYS A 80 15.90 -8.43 -3.74
C LYS A 80 14.96 -8.43 -2.54
N ARG A 81 14.20 -9.51 -2.37
CA ARG A 81 13.28 -9.67 -1.23
C ARG A 81 14.01 -9.61 0.12
N GLN A 82 15.24 -10.08 0.16
CA GLN A 82 16.07 -10.12 1.37
C GLN A 82 16.72 -8.78 1.71
N ASP A 83 16.72 -7.82 0.78
CA ASP A 83 17.31 -6.50 1.00
C ASP A 83 16.38 -5.55 1.75
N VAL A 84 15.07 -5.84 1.75
CA VAL A 84 14.07 -5.05 2.48
C VAL A 84 14.09 -5.47 3.95
N ARG A 85 14.52 -4.57 4.82
CA ARG A 85 14.71 -4.79 6.26
C ARG A 85 13.69 -4.06 7.13
N SER A 86 13.08 -3.00 6.60
CA SER A 86 12.16 -2.15 7.35
C SER A 86 11.00 -1.69 6.48
N ILE A 87 9.78 -1.89 6.98
CA ILE A 87 8.54 -1.56 6.26
C ILE A 87 7.66 -0.72 7.17
N LEU A 88 7.12 0.36 6.61
CA LEU A 88 6.02 1.14 7.18
C LEU A 88 4.73 0.78 6.45
N GLU A 89 3.73 0.32 7.16
CA GLU A 89 2.38 0.10 6.67
C GLU A 89 1.43 1.09 7.33
N ILE A 90 0.69 1.85 6.54
CA ILE A 90 -0.31 2.82 7.00
C ILE A 90 -1.67 2.34 6.50
N GLY A 91 -2.52 1.85 7.41
CA GLY A 91 -3.75 1.15 7.11
C GLY A 91 -3.56 -0.38 7.15
N ALA A 92 -3.61 -0.95 8.36
CA ALA A 92 -3.33 -2.37 8.57
C ALA A 92 -4.59 -3.26 8.52
N PHE A 93 -5.76 -2.71 8.86
CA PHE A 93 -7.05 -3.40 8.91
C PHE A 93 -6.96 -4.76 9.63
N GLU A 94 -7.27 -5.88 8.95
CA GLU A 94 -7.17 -7.25 9.49
C GLU A 94 -5.76 -7.85 9.39
N GLY A 95 -4.75 -7.07 8.93
CA GLY A 95 -3.34 -7.48 8.82
C GLY A 95 -3.00 -8.35 7.61
N ARG A 96 -3.82 -8.35 6.56
CA ARG A 96 -3.55 -9.17 5.36
C ARG A 96 -2.30 -8.73 4.61
N SER A 97 -2.10 -7.43 4.45
CA SER A 97 -0.90 -6.83 3.86
C SER A 97 0.30 -7.03 4.77
N ALA A 98 0.16 -6.83 6.10
CA ALA A 98 1.22 -7.12 7.08
C ALA A 98 1.68 -8.59 7.01
N MET A 99 0.74 -9.56 6.99
CA MET A 99 1.06 -10.97 6.81
C MET A 99 1.80 -11.25 5.50
N PHE A 100 1.33 -10.63 4.40
CA PHE A 100 1.99 -10.76 3.11
C PHE A 100 3.41 -10.20 3.16
N PHE A 101 3.61 -8.99 3.67
CA PHE A 101 4.93 -8.38 3.77
C PHE A 101 5.87 -9.21 4.65
N ALA A 102 5.40 -9.66 5.81
CA ALA A 102 6.20 -10.49 6.71
C ALA A 102 6.58 -11.85 6.10
N THR A 103 5.75 -12.40 5.22
CA THR A 103 6.03 -13.65 4.49
C THR A 103 6.94 -13.40 3.29
N TYR A 104 6.66 -12.34 2.52
CA TYR A 104 7.37 -12.07 1.28
C TYR A 104 8.76 -11.46 1.50
N PHE A 105 8.93 -10.66 2.54
CA PHE A 105 10.19 -10.05 2.97
C PHE A 105 10.66 -10.66 4.31
N PRO A 106 11.33 -11.79 4.29
CA PRO A 106 11.58 -12.60 5.49
C PRO A 106 12.43 -11.91 6.55
N GLU A 107 13.22 -10.92 6.14
CA GLU A 107 14.13 -10.17 7.01
C GLU A 107 13.55 -8.85 7.52
N ALA A 108 12.33 -8.48 7.07
CA ALA A 108 11.76 -7.18 7.37
C ALA A 108 11.14 -7.12 8.77
N GLN A 109 11.40 -5.99 9.45
CA GLN A 109 10.61 -5.49 10.57
C GLN A 109 9.53 -4.56 10.01
N ILE A 110 8.31 -4.67 10.51
CA ILE A 110 7.15 -3.98 9.98
C ILE A 110 6.51 -3.16 11.10
N ASP A 111 6.41 -1.85 10.90
CA ASP A 111 5.59 -0.97 11.72
C ASP A 111 4.23 -0.82 11.02
N SER A 112 3.17 -1.41 11.59
CA SER A 112 1.80 -1.38 11.06
C SER A 112 0.95 -0.39 11.85
N VAL A 113 0.49 0.66 11.18
CA VAL A 113 -0.26 1.77 11.77
C VAL A 113 -1.73 1.65 11.39
N ASP A 114 -2.63 1.62 12.38
CA ASP A 114 -4.07 1.67 12.15
C ASP A 114 -4.79 2.22 13.39
N ARG A 115 -5.97 2.79 13.19
CA ARG A 115 -6.84 3.26 14.28
C ARG A 115 -7.60 2.13 14.95
N PHE A 116 -7.96 1.09 14.20
CA PHE A 116 -8.84 -0.02 14.60
C PHE A 116 -10.20 0.41 15.16
N ASP A 117 -10.67 1.62 14.79
CA ASP A 117 -11.98 2.15 15.15
C ASP A 117 -12.78 2.65 13.93
N GLY A 118 -12.26 2.39 12.73
CA GLY A 118 -12.78 2.90 11.47
C GLY A 118 -12.51 4.38 11.26
N GLY A 119 -12.31 4.75 10.03
CA GLY A 119 -12.26 6.15 9.64
C GLY A 119 -13.64 6.64 9.19
N SER A 120 -13.69 7.88 8.74
CA SER A 120 -14.88 8.51 8.14
C SER A 120 -15.36 7.79 6.86
N ASP A 121 -14.56 6.93 6.27
CA ASP A 121 -14.84 6.21 5.03
C ASP A 121 -15.69 4.96 5.20
N PHE A 122 -15.71 4.37 6.39
CA PHE A 122 -16.45 3.14 6.63
C PHE A 122 -17.93 3.43 6.91
N ARG A 123 -18.77 3.06 5.95
CA ARG A 123 -20.24 3.15 6.04
C ARG A 123 -20.89 1.86 6.52
N ARG A 124 -20.12 0.87 6.97
CA ARG A 124 -20.62 -0.42 7.44
C ARG A 124 -20.48 -0.49 8.94
N GLU A 125 -21.46 -1.15 9.59
CA GLU A 125 -21.26 -1.63 10.95
C GLU A 125 -20.19 -2.71 10.94
N ILE A 126 -19.03 -2.40 11.47
CA ILE A 126 -17.89 -3.30 11.65
C ILE A 126 -17.69 -3.43 13.15
N ASP A 127 -17.55 -4.67 13.63
CA ASP A 127 -17.06 -4.90 14.97
C ASP A 127 -15.53 -4.64 14.98
N TRP A 128 -15.16 -3.43 15.37
CA TRP A 128 -13.77 -2.98 15.37
C TRP A 128 -12.91 -3.71 16.40
N ALA A 129 -13.48 -4.11 17.54
CA ALA A 129 -12.75 -4.90 18.52
C ALA A 129 -12.43 -6.30 17.97
N ALA A 130 -13.38 -6.94 17.29
CA ALA A 130 -13.16 -8.21 16.64
C ALA A 130 -12.17 -8.09 15.47
N LEU A 131 -12.19 -6.95 14.75
CA LEU A 131 -11.24 -6.68 13.65
C LEU A 131 -9.81 -6.54 14.20
N GLU A 132 -9.61 -5.74 15.23
CA GLU A 132 -8.31 -5.59 15.90
C GLU A 132 -7.79 -6.93 16.44
N ALA A 133 -8.67 -7.71 17.07
CA ALA A 133 -8.31 -9.04 17.56
C ALA A 133 -7.91 -10.01 16.43
N ARG A 134 -8.53 -9.89 15.23
CA ARG A 134 -8.10 -10.66 14.04
C ARG A 134 -6.71 -10.22 13.57
N PHE A 135 -6.45 -8.91 13.52
CA PHE A 135 -5.10 -8.41 13.22
C PHE A 135 -4.08 -9.05 14.15
N ASP A 136 -4.30 -8.99 15.46
CA ASP A 136 -3.38 -9.53 16.45
C ASP A 136 -3.12 -11.03 16.26
N ARG A 137 -4.16 -11.84 15.99
CA ARG A 137 -4.01 -13.28 15.72
C ARG A 137 -3.26 -13.53 14.40
N ASN A 138 -3.58 -12.77 13.36
CA ASN A 138 -2.96 -12.92 12.05
C ASN A 138 -1.45 -12.66 12.09
N VAL A 139 -1.00 -11.65 12.84
CA VAL A 139 0.42 -11.28 12.90
C VAL A 139 1.21 -12.02 13.98
N ALA A 140 0.56 -12.66 14.96
CA ALA A 140 1.20 -13.34 16.09
C ALA A 140 2.27 -14.37 15.67
N ARG A 141 2.04 -15.04 14.54
CA ARG A 141 2.97 -16.05 13.99
C ARG A 141 4.33 -15.50 13.55
N PHE A 142 4.46 -14.20 13.39
CA PHE A 142 5.71 -13.56 12.93
C PHE A 142 6.67 -13.14 14.05
N GLN A 143 6.39 -13.60 15.29
CA GLN A 143 7.33 -13.51 16.43
C GLN A 143 7.90 -12.10 16.66
N GLY A 144 7.05 -11.09 16.69
CA GLY A 144 7.44 -9.71 16.97
C GLY A 144 8.09 -8.96 15.80
N ARG A 145 8.12 -9.53 14.59
CA ARG A 145 8.53 -8.79 13.39
C ARG A 145 7.48 -7.77 12.91
N VAL A 146 6.24 -7.90 13.35
CA VAL A 146 5.18 -6.92 13.08
C VAL A 146 4.84 -6.20 14.37
N THR A 147 5.08 -4.90 14.41
CA THR A 147 4.74 -4.02 15.53
C THR A 147 3.46 -3.26 15.20
N LYS A 148 2.43 -3.44 16.04
CA LYS A 148 1.17 -2.71 15.92
C LYS A 148 1.29 -1.33 16.58
N HIS A 149 0.97 -0.28 15.83
CA HIS A 149 0.83 1.08 16.32
C HIS A 149 -0.64 1.51 16.19
N LYS A 150 -1.37 1.49 17.32
CA LYS A 150 -2.78 1.88 17.35
C LYS A 150 -2.92 3.38 17.54
N GLY A 151 -3.53 4.06 16.57
CA GLY A 151 -3.80 5.49 16.66
C GLY A 151 -4.11 6.15 15.32
N LEU A 152 -4.39 7.45 15.37
CA LEU A 152 -4.47 8.27 14.16
C LEU A 152 -3.13 8.27 13.43
N SER A 153 -3.12 8.00 12.13
CA SER A 153 -1.90 7.90 11.34
C SER A 153 -0.99 9.10 11.55
N ARG A 154 -1.49 10.33 11.40
CA ARG A 154 -0.71 11.56 11.60
C ARG A 154 -0.03 11.67 12.97
N ALA A 155 -0.64 11.19 14.04
CA ALA A 155 -0.05 11.23 15.38
C ALA A 155 1.06 10.17 15.50
N VAL A 156 0.75 8.92 15.13
CA VAL A 156 1.71 7.82 15.16
C VAL A 156 2.90 8.09 14.25
N LEU A 157 2.66 8.60 13.04
CA LEU A 157 3.73 8.91 12.08
C LEU A 157 4.63 10.04 12.58
N SER A 158 4.08 11.05 13.27
CA SER A 158 4.86 12.10 13.92
C SER A 158 5.77 11.53 15.02
N ASP A 159 5.29 10.58 15.81
CA ASP A 159 6.09 9.92 16.85
C ASP A 159 7.19 9.04 16.23
N LEU A 160 6.90 8.32 15.16
CA LEU A 160 7.89 7.50 14.44
C LEU A 160 8.98 8.37 13.79
N GLU A 161 8.61 9.52 13.21
CA GLU A 161 9.55 10.47 12.64
C GLU A 161 10.43 11.10 13.74
N ALA A 162 9.84 11.52 14.86
CA ALA A 162 10.57 12.04 16.02
C ALA A 162 11.55 11.01 16.59
N ALA A 163 11.18 9.71 16.54
CA ALA A 163 12.05 8.60 16.89
C ALA A 163 13.11 8.27 15.81
N ARG A 164 13.17 9.05 14.72
CA ARG A 164 14.08 8.87 13.57
C ARG A 164 13.99 7.48 12.92
N ARG A 165 12.77 6.95 12.85
CA ARG A 165 12.53 5.69 12.11
C ARG A 165 12.81 5.92 10.63
N SER A 166 13.28 4.88 9.95
CA SER A 166 13.64 4.95 8.54
C SER A 166 13.33 3.62 7.86
N TYR A 167 12.75 3.66 6.65
CA TYR A 167 12.17 2.51 6.00
C TYR A 167 12.72 2.26 4.60
N ASP A 168 12.80 0.99 4.21
CA ASP A 168 13.14 0.54 2.84
C ASP A 168 11.89 0.53 1.95
N LEU A 169 10.71 0.33 2.57
CA LEU A 169 9.42 0.30 1.91
C LEU A 169 8.38 0.99 2.79
N ALA A 170 7.56 1.84 2.18
CA ALA A 170 6.37 2.39 2.81
C ALA A 170 5.12 2.07 1.96
N PHE A 171 4.05 1.61 2.61
CA PHE A 171 2.77 1.28 2.00
C PHE A 171 1.67 2.15 2.61
N VAL A 172 0.98 2.93 1.77
CA VAL A 172 -0.09 3.85 2.15
C VAL A 172 -1.42 3.32 1.64
N ASP A 173 -2.25 2.83 2.55
CA ASP A 173 -3.55 2.20 2.30
C ASP A 173 -4.53 2.47 3.47
N ALA A 174 -4.56 3.72 3.97
CA ALA A 174 -5.40 4.09 5.10
C ALA A 174 -6.69 4.79 4.66
N ASN A 175 -6.86 6.08 5.00
CA ASN A 175 -8.04 6.84 4.63
C ASN A 175 -7.96 7.31 3.17
N HIS A 176 -9.08 7.24 2.44
CA HIS A 176 -9.17 7.61 1.03
C HIS A 176 -9.44 9.10 0.80
N PHE A 177 -9.59 9.90 1.85
CA PHE A 177 -9.70 11.35 1.69
C PHE A 177 -8.36 11.95 1.25
N HIS A 178 -8.43 12.86 0.27
CA HIS A 178 -7.25 13.54 -0.30
C HIS A 178 -6.26 14.04 0.76
N ASP A 179 -6.75 14.79 1.77
CA ASP A 179 -5.87 15.44 2.74
C ASP A 179 -5.19 14.41 3.66
N ASP A 180 -5.92 13.38 4.07
CA ASP A 180 -5.37 12.30 4.89
C ASP A 180 -4.34 11.49 4.09
N ALA A 181 -4.68 11.08 2.86
CA ALA A 181 -3.76 10.37 1.97
C ALA A 181 -2.50 11.19 1.65
N TYR A 182 -2.64 12.52 1.48
CA TYR A 182 -1.51 13.41 1.24
C TYR A 182 -0.59 13.53 2.47
N ILE A 183 -1.17 13.70 3.67
CA ILE A 183 -0.42 13.78 4.93
C ILE A 183 0.33 12.47 5.18
N ASP A 184 -0.33 11.33 5.07
CA ASP A 184 0.28 10.01 5.24
C ASP A 184 1.43 9.80 4.25
N THR A 185 1.26 10.26 3.00
CA THR A 185 2.30 10.21 1.97
C THR A 185 3.52 11.06 2.33
N VAL A 186 3.33 12.28 2.82
CA VAL A 186 4.43 13.19 3.21
C VAL A 186 5.27 12.60 4.33
N PHE A 187 4.63 12.06 5.38
CA PHE A 187 5.33 11.39 6.46
C PHE A 187 6.07 10.13 5.97
N ALA A 188 5.39 9.29 5.18
CA ALA A 188 6.00 8.10 4.62
C ALA A 188 7.25 8.43 3.78
N TRP A 189 7.17 9.47 2.95
CA TRP A 189 8.29 9.94 2.14
C TRP A 189 9.45 10.50 2.96
N ALA A 190 9.16 11.27 4.01
CA ALA A 190 10.18 11.82 4.91
C ALA A 190 10.99 10.70 5.56
N MET A 191 10.33 9.63 6.00
CA MET A 191 10.97 8.48 6.65
C MET A 191 11.50 7.43 5.68
N LEU A 192 11.25 7.56 4.36
CA LEU A 192 11.74 6.61 3.37
C LEU A 192 13.20 6.89 3.05
N ARG A 193 14.05 5.85 3.05
CA ARG A 193 15.46 5.94 2.66
C ARG A 193 15.62 6.27 1.18
N GLU A 194 16.77 6.80 0.81
CA GLU A 194 17.19 6.81 -0.59
C GLU A 194 17.20 5.38 -1.15
N GLY A 195 16.69 5.22 -2.37
CA GLY A 195 16.49 3.90 -2.98
C GLY A 195 15.27 3.12 -2.45
N GLY A 196 14.65 3.58 -1.37
CA GLY A 196 13.43 3.00 -0.81
C GLY A 196 12.22 3.16 -1.74
N VAL A 197 11.20 2.35 -1.51
CA VAL A 197 10.02 2.29 -2.38
C VAL A 197 8.78 2.73 -1.62
N LEU A 198 8.07 3.72 -2.16
CA LEU A 198 6.75 4.13 -1.71
C LEU A 198 5.70 3.46 -2.59
N ILE A 199 4.68 2.90 -1.95
CA ILE A 199 3.55 2.23 -2.60
C ILE A 199 2.27 2.91 -2.12
N TRP A 200 1.43 3.33 -3.06
CA TRP A 200 0.05 3.70 -2.77
C TRP A 200 -0.89 2.61 -3.28
N ASP A 201 -1.87 2.22 -2.46
CA ASP A 201 -3.06 1.52 -2.96
C ASP A 201 -3.99 2.54 -3.63
N ASP A 202 -5.14 2.20 -4.02
CA ASP A 202 -6.27 3.05 -4.39
C ASP A 202 -6.02 4.24 -5.34
N TYR A 203 -4.94 4.23 -6.15
CA TYR A 203 -4.70 5.27 -7.15
C TYR A 203 -5.89 5.40 -8.12
N THR A 204 -6.58 4.31 -8.44
CA THR A 204 -7.77 4.32 -9.32
C THR A 204 -9.10 4.33 -8.56
N TRP A 205 -9.07 4.46 -7.23
CA TRP A 205 -10.25 4.55 -6.40
C TRP A 205 -10.92 5.93 -6.55
N PHE A 206 -12.27 5.98 -6.67
CA PHE A 206 -13.01 7.21 -6.92
C PHE A 206 -14.45 7.10 -6.43
N SER A 207 -14.67 6.89 -5.15
CA SER A 207 -16.01 6.82 -4.57
C SER A 207 -16.54 8.17 -4.13
N TYR A 208 -15.70 9.19 -3.98
CA TYR A 208 -16.16 10.54 -3.67
C TYR A 208 -16.60 11.26 -4.95
N GLN A 209 -17.78 11.94 -4.86
CA GLN A 209 -18.36 12.67 -5.98
C GLN A 209 -17.47 13.81 -6.51
N ARG A 210 -16.73 14.45 -5.59
CA ARG A 210 -15.73 15.47 -5.96
C ARG A 210 -14.42 14.75 -6.33
N PRO A 211 -13.96 14.83 -7.58
CA PRO A 211 -12.72 14.17 -8.02
C PRO A 211 -11.50 14.52 -7.16
N LEU A 212 -11.42 15.81 -6.74
CA LEU A 212 -10.33 16.33 -5.91
C LEU A 212 -10.34 15.81 -4.45
N CYS A 213 -11.39 15.10 -4.03
CA CYS A 213 -11.43 14.49 -2.70
C CYS A 213 -10.90 13.04 -2.70
N ASN A 214 -10.61 12.47 -3.87
CA ASN A 214 -10.14 11.09 -3.98
C ASN A 214 -8.61 10.98 -3.84
N PRO A 215 -8.07 9.81 -3.47
CA PRO A 215 -6.63 9.60 -3.24
C PRO A 215 -5.75 9.97 -4.43
N ARG A 216 -6.22 9.73 -5.66
CA ARG A 216 -5.49 10.10 -6.87
C ARG A 216 -5.04 11.55 -6.88
N ALA A 217 -5.91 12.48 -6.50
CA ALA A 217 -5.57 13.90 -6.53
C ALA A 217 -4.41 14.23 -5.55
N ALA A 218 -4.35 13.52 -4.42
CA ALA A 218 -3.24 13.62 -3.47
C ALA A 218 -1.95 13.04 -4.06
N ILE A 219 -2.05 11.87 -4.68
CA ILE A 219 -0.92 11.16 -5.28
C ILE A 219 -0.35 11.94 -6.46
N ASP A 220 -1.20 12.41 -7.40
CA ASP A 220 -0.79 13.21 -8.55
C ASP A 220 -0.10 14.50 -8.08
N ARG A 221 -0.71 15.21 -7.11
CA ARG A 221 -0.11 16.42 -6.52
C ARG A 221 1.27 16.14 -5.88
N PHE A 222 1.39 15.04 -5.13
CA PHE A 222 2.65 14.65 -4.53
C PHE A 222 3.71 14.39 -5.61
N MET A 223 3.36 13.67 -6.65
CA MET A 223 4.26 13.33 -7.76
C MET A 223 4.69 14.59 -8.53
N ASP A 224 3.81 15.57 -8.73
CA ASP A 224 4.15 16.85 -9.36
C ASP A 224 5.13 17.65 -8.52
N VAL A 225 4.90 17.74 -7.20
CA VAL A 225 5.78 18.47 -6.26
C VAL A 225 7.18 17.85 -6.19
N HIS A 226 7.27 16.53 -6.25
CA HIS A 226 8.52 15.77 -6.16
C HIS A 226 9.04 15.31 -7.52
N ALA A 227 8.67 16.01 -8.60
CA ALA A 227 9.14 15.67 -9.95
C ALA A 227 10.68 15.71 -10.03
N GLY A 228 11.28 14.62 -10.48
CA GLY A 228 12.73 14.43 -10.53
C GLY A 228 13.36 13.76 -9.29
N GLU A 229 12.61 13.63 -8.18
CA GLU A 229 13.08 12.99 -6.96
C GLU A 229 12.70 11.50 -6.88
N TYR A 230 11.96 10.99 -7.84
CA TYR A 230 11.54 9.59 -7.88
C TYR A 230 11.66 8.95 -9.27
N GLN A 231 11.68 7.62 -9.27
CA GLN A 231 11.52 6.77 -10.45
C GLN A 231 10.23 5.95 -10.32
N ALA A 232 9.32 6.06 -11.28
CA ALA A 232 8.13 5.18 -11.33
C ALA A 232 8.56 3.76 -11.72
N LEU A 233 8.16 2.76 -10.91
CA LEU A 233 8.56 1.35 -11.07
C LEU A 233 7.42 0.49 -11.61
N ALA A 234 6.20 0.69 -11.08
CA ALA A 234 5.00 -0.02 -11.49
C ALA A 234 3.78 0.87 -11.28
N ALA A 235 2.80 0.76 -12.16
CA ALA A 235 1.55 1.51 -12.04
C ALA A 235 0.36 0.70 -12.58
N ALA A 236 -0.69 0.65 -11.78
CA ALA A 236 -2.00 0.10 -12.10
C ALA A 236 -3.04 0.73 -11.13
N GLN A 237 -3.84 -0.09 -10.43
CA GLN A 237 -4.60 0.35 -9.25
C GLN A 237 -3.66 0.86 -8.16
N LEU A 238 -2.51 0.20 -7.97
CA LEU A 238 -1.44 0.66 -7.10
C LEU A 238 -0.35 1.37 -7.91
N VAL A 239 0.35 2.29 -7.25
CA VAL A 239 1.50 2.99 -7.82
C VAL A 239 2.72 2.74 -6.93
N PHE A 240 3.85 2.39 -7.57
CA PHE A 240 5.14 2.14 -6.92
C PHE A 240 6.15 3.13 -7.46
N ILE A 241 6.74 3.93 -6.58
CA ILE A 241 7.85 4.82 -6.92
C ILE A 241 9.05 4.53 -6.04
N ARG A 242 10.25 4.67 -6.58
CA ARG A 242 11.51 4.63 -5.84
C ARG A 242 11.99 6.05 -5.57
N LYS A 243 12.32 6.33 -4.31
CA LYS A 243 12.99 7.59 -3.93
C LYS A 243 14.39 7.61 -4.52
N MET A 244 14.68 8.64 -5.29
CA MET A 244 16.00 8.85 -5.86
C MET A 244 16.81 9.77 -4.95
N ASN A 245 18.12 9.76 -5.10
CA ASN A 245 18.97 10.70 -4.38
C ASN A 245 18.59 12.12 -4.75
N ASP A 246 18.48 12.97 -3.77
CA ASP A 246 18.29 14.39 -3.97
C ASP A 246 19.55 15.00 -4.63
N THR A 247 19.51 15.10 -5.96
CA THR A 247 20.54 15.83 -6.73
C THR A 247 20.40 17.34 -6.55
N ALA A 248 19.27 17.84 -6.01
CA ALA A 248 19.02 19.27 -5.84
C ALA A 248 19.79 19.86 -4.65
N SER A 249 20.08 19.09 -3.61
CA SER A 249 20.93 19.54 -2.50
C SER A 249 22.36 19.87 -2.92
N ARG A 250 22.79 19.45 -4.11
CA ARG A 250 24.12 19.76 -4.68
C ARG A 250 24.16 21.09 -5.44
N ILE A 251 23.02 21.76 -5.63
CA ILE A 251 22.96 23.03 -6.42
C ILE A 251 22.97 24.26 -5.51
N ILE A 252 22.78 24.10 -4.20
CA ILE A 252 22.71 25.20 -3.22
C ILE A 252 23.89 25.15 -2.21
N GLY A 253 24.89 24.36 -2.50
CA GLY A 253 26.13 24.29 -1.72
C GLY A 253 27.25 25.13 -2.36
#